data_04bcae08836473ef66ee3eda5f6ae735
#
_entry.id   04bcae08836473ef66ee3eda5f6ae735
#
_cell.length_a   1.000
_cell.length_b   1.000
_cell.length_c   1.000
_cell.angle_alpha   90.00
_cell.angle_beta   90.00
_cell.angle_gamma   90.00
#
_symmetry.space_group_name_H-M   'P 1'
#
loop_
_entity.id
_entity.type
_entity.pdbx_description
1 polymer ?
#
loop_
_entity_poly.entity_id
_entity_poly.type
_entity_poly.pdbx_seq_one_letter_code
_entity_poly.pdbx_strand_id
1 'polypeptide(L)'
;YEGLDYLLRNGNSALLSNLGVVLIDEIHMIDDEDRGTRLNGLIKRIKHLYPHSQIIGLSATVKNPEFLAGEFNMKLVEYSQRPVPLERHLVYIRSESSKHHIMQKLAKKEFNTKSKKGYRGQTIIFTNSRRKTHKIANFLQNKKVNAAAYHAGLSYYKKEKIEKDFDRGKISVVVTTAALAA
;
A
#
# COMPACT_ATOMS: atom_id res chain seq x y z
N TYR A 1 -5.43 2.94 -13.44
CA TYR A 1 -5.91 2.35 -14.70
C TYR A 1 -7.13 3.09 -15.29
N GLU A 2 -7.92 3.80 -14.47
CA GLU A 2 -9.13 4.53 -14.93
C GLU A 2 -8.81 5.60 -15.98
N GLY A 3 -7.72 6.35 -15.80
CA GLY A 3 -7.29 7.37 -16.77
C GLY A 3 -6.91 6.78 -18.12
N LEU A 4 -6.23 5.63 -18.14
CA LEU A 4 -5.88 4.95 -19.39
C LEU A 4 -7.13 4.39 -20.10
N ASP A 5 -8.06 3.80 -19.34
CA ASP A 5 -9.33 3.31 -19.92
C ASP A 5 -10.15 4.46 -20.54
N TYR A 6 -10.16 5.62 -19.88
CA TYR A 6 -10.81 6.82 -20.44
C TYR A 6 -10.15 7.29 -21.74
N LEU A 7 -8.83 7.34 -21.82
CA LEU A 7 -8.10 7.73 -23.04
C LEU A 7 -8.37 6.77 -24.20
N LEU A 8 -8.38 5.45 -23.92
CA LEU A 8 -8.66 4.44 -24.94
C LEU A 8 -10.10 4.49 -25.46
N ARG A 9 -11.06 4.81 -24.60
CA ARG A 9 -12.49 4.92 -25.02
C ARG A 9 -12.78 6.17 -25.82
N ASN A 10 -12.07 7.27 -25.56
CA ASN A 10 -12.33 8.55 -26.19
C ASN A 10 -11.51 8.79 -27.48
N GLY A 11 -10.90 7.76 -28.04
CA GLY A 11 -10.23 7.84 -29.33
C GLY A 11 -8.93 8.65 -29.35
N ASN A 12 -8.35 8.99 -28.19
CA ASN A 12 -7.03 9.65 -28.09
C ASN A 12 -5.87 8.67 -28.42
N SER A 13 -6.05 7.90 -29.50
CA SER A 13 -5.09 6.90 -29.95
C SER A 13 -3.74 7.50 -30.38
N ALA A 14 -3.71 8.77 -30.75
CA ALA A 14 -2.47 9.44 -31.15
C ALA A 14 -1.43 9.49 -30.03
N LEU A 15 -1.84 9.63 -28.78
CA LEU A 15 -0.95 9.62 -27.60
C LEU A 15 -0.40 8.20 -27.31
N LEU A 16 -1.06 7.17 -27.81
CA LEU A 16 -0.74 5.77 -27.53
C LEU A 16 -0.24 5.03 -28.79
N SER A 17 0.01 5.74 -29.90
CA SER A 17 0.37 5.15 -31.19
C SER A 17 1.61 4.22 -31.12
N ASN A 18 2.52 4.46 -30.20
CA ASN A 18 3.75 3.68 -30.01
C ASN A 18 3.76 2.94 -28.67
N LEU A 19 2.61 2.43 -28.23
CA LEU A 19 2.50 1.71 -26.96
C LEU A 19 3.24 0.37 -27.03
N GLY A 20 4.46 0.31 -26.49
CA GLY A 20 5.29 -0.90 -26.46
C GLY A 20 5.13 -1.73 -25.18
N VAL A 21 4.95 -1.07 -24.03
CA VAL A 21 4.85 -1.75 -22.72
C VAL A 21 3.76 -1.10 -21.88
N VAL A 22 2.96 -1.92 -21.22
CA VAL A 22 1.95 -1.53 -20.23
C VAL A 22 2.27 -2.23 -18.91
N LEU A 23 2.54 -1.46 -17.87
CA LEU A 23 2.73 -1.98 -16.53
C LEU A 23 1.46 -1.74 -15.71
N ILE A 24 0.91 -2.82 -15.16
CA ILE A 24 -0.29 -2.81 -14.34
C ILE A 24 0.14 -3.17 -12.93
N ASP A 25 0.15 -2.17 -12.05
CA ASP A 25 0.38 -2.38 -10.63
C ASP A 25 -0.88 -2.90 -9.95
N GLU A 26 -0.71 -3.72 -8.91
CA GLU A 26 -1.80 -4.36 -8.16
C GLU A 26 -2.78 -5.14 -9.05
N ILE A 27 -2.26 -5.92 -10.01
CA ILE A 27 -3.11 -6.66 -10.97
C ILE A 27 -4.12 -7.60 -10.28
N HIS A 28 -3.88 -7.99 -9.02
CA HIS A 28 -4.82 -8.78 -8.23
C HIS A 28 -6.17 -8.08 -7.99
N MET A 29 -6.25 -6.76 -8.21
CA MET A 29 -7.52 -6.02 -8.19
C MET A 29 -8.51 -6.48 -9.25
N ILE A 30 -8.11 -7.41 -10.14
CA ILE A 30 -9.03 -8.04 -11.09
C ILE A 30 -10.08 -8.92 -10.39
N ASP A 31 -9.77 -9.43 -9.19
CA ASP A 31 -10.69 -10.20 -8.35
C ASP A 31 -11.62 -9.31 -7.49
N ASP A 32 -11.47 -7.97 -7.57
CA ASP A 32 -12.33 -7.01 -6.85
C ASP A 32 -13.70 -6.92 -7.53
N GLU A 33 -14.79 -7.03 -6.76
CA GLU A 33 -16.17 -7.05 -7.26
C GLU A 33 -16.53 -5.80 -8.06
N ASP A 34 -16.07 -4.61 -7.63
CA ASP A 34 -16.40 -3.33 -8.27
C ASP A 34 -15.45 -2.95 -9.39
N ARG A 35 -14.14 -3.16 -9.17
CA ARG A 35 -13.06 -2.67 -10.04
C ARG A 35 -12.51 -3.72 -10.99
N GLY A 36 -12.65 -5.00 -10.66
CA GLY A 36 -12.09 -6.10 -11.43
C GLY A 36 -12.63 -6.17 -12.86
N THR A 37 -13.92 -6.02 -13.05
CA THR A 37 -14.55 -6.02 -14.38
C THR A 37 -14.00 -4.92 -15.29
N ARG A 38 -13.74 -3.72 -14.75
CA ARG A 38 -13.15 -2.61 -15.50
C ARG A 38 -11.70 -2.88 -15.87
N LEU A 39 -10.91 -3.43 -14.94
CA LEU A 39 -9.52 -3.78 -15.18
C LEU A 39 -9.41 -4.88 -16.24
N ASN A 40 -10.23 -5.92 -16.16
CA ASN A 40 -10.29 -6.99 -17.15
C ASN A 40 -10.64 -6.42 -18.55
N GLY A 41 -11.68 -5.57 -18.63
CA GLY A 41 -12.05 -4.91 -19.88
C GLY A 41 -10.93 -4.03 -20.45
N LEU A 42 -10.18 -3.32 -19.60
CA LEU A 42 -9.02 -2.53 -20.01
C LEU A 42 -7.93 -3.42 -20.61
N ILE A 43 -7.54 -4.52 -19.93
CA ILE A 43 -6.49 -5.44 -20.41
C ILE A 43 -6.88 -6.04 -21.76
N LYS A 44 -8.12 -6.52 -21.91
CA LYS A 44 -8.62 -7.08 -23.18
C LYS A 44 -8.61 -6.04 -24.30
N ARG A 45 -8.97 -4.78 -24.01
CA ARG A 45 -8.92 -3.68 -24.98
C ARG A 45 -7.50 -3.35 -25.41
N ILE A 46 -6.54 -3.28 -24.46
CA ILE A 46 -5.13 -3.06 -24.79
C ILE A 46 -4.61 -4.17 -25.71
N LYS A 47 -4.88 -5.43 -25.39
CA LYS A 47 -4.49 -6.56 -26.24
C LYS A 47 -5.08 -6.51 -27.63
N HIS A 48 -6.31 -6.04 -27.77
CA HIS A 48 -6.98 -5.91 -29.06
C HIS A 48 -6.41 -4.75 -29.89
N LEU A 49 -6.25 -3.58 -29.28
CA LEU A 49 -5.80 -2.37 -29.99
C LEU A 49 -4.29 -2.34 -30.22
N TYR A 50 -3.53 -2.94 -29.32
CA TYR A 50 -2.06 -2.94 -29.33
C TYR A 50 -1.50 -4.37 -29.16
N PRO A 51 -1.72 -5.27 -30.14
CA PRO A 51 -1.37 -6.69 -30.02
C PRO A 51 0.14 -6.93 -29.84
N HIS A 52 0.98 -5.98 -30.23
CA HIS A 52 2.44 -6.05 -30.06
C HIS A 52 2.94 -5.48 -28.73
N SER A 53 2.08 -4.87 -27.93
CA SER A 53 2.47 -4.34 -26.63
C SER A 53 2.68 -5.45 -25.60
N GLN A 54 3.74 -5.33 -24.82
CA GLN A 54 3.98 -6.21 -23.70
C GLN A 54 3.16 -5.73 -22.49
N ILE A 55 2.40 -6.62 -21.85
CA ILE A 55 1.69 -6.32 -20.60
C ILE A 55 2.44 -6.99 -19.46
N ILE A 56 2.78 -6.20 -18.44
CA ILE A 56 3.45 -6.64 -17.22
C ILE A 56 2.49 -6.38 -16.04
N GLY A 57 2.07 -7.44 -15.35
CA GLY A 57 1.28 -7.35 -14.14
C GLY A 57 2.18 -7.47 -12.91
N LEU A 58 2.06 -6.54 -11.97
CA LEU A 58 2.72 -6.60 -10.67
C LEU A 58 1.68 -6.86 -9.58
N SER A 59 2.03 -7.73 -8.63
CA SER A 59 1.20 -7.97 -7.45
C SER A 59 2.02 -8.47 -6.28
N ALA A 60 1.66 -8.05 -5.07
CA ALA A 60 2.27 -8.56 -3.85
C ALA A 60 1.67 -9.91 -3.42
N THR A 61 0.37 -10.13 -3.65
CA THR A 61 -0.36 -11.32 -3.22
C THR A 61 -1.47 -11.65 -4.22
N VAL A 62 -1.42 -12.83 -4.82
CA VAL A 62 -2.47 -13.37 -5.71
C VAL A 62 -2.92 -14.71 -5.15
N LYS A 63 -4.23 -14.98 -5.15
CA LYS A 63 -4.77 -16.27 -4.68
C LYS A 63 -4.43 -17.42 -5.62
N ASN A 64 -4.45 -17.17 -6.91
CA ASN A 64 -4.17 -18.15 -7.95
C ASN A 64 -3.40 -17.50 -9.10
N PRO A 65 -2.07 -17.35 -8.95
CA PRO A 65 -1.26 -16.63 -9.93
C PRO A 65 -1.18 -17.33 -11.27
N GLU A 66 -1.20 -18.67 -11.30
CA GLU A 66 -1.17 -19.46 -12.53
C GLU A 66 -2.44 -19.25 -13.38
N PHE A 67 -3.61 -19.20 -12.71
CA PHE A 67 -4.86 -18.92 -13.39
C PHE A 67 -4.86 -17.53 -14.02
N LEU A 68 -4.44 -16.53 -13.27
CA LEU A 68 -4.35 -15.15 -13.76
C LEU A 68 -3.36 -15.01 -14.92
N ALA A 69 -2.20 -15.64 -14.81
CA ALA A 69 -1.21 -15.65 -15.87
C ALA A 69 -1.75 -16.33 -17.13
N GLY A 70 -2.46 -17.45 -16.99
CA GLY A 70 -3.08 -18.18 -18.09
C GLY A 70 -4.19 -17.39 -18.78
N GLU A 71 -5.08 -16.72 -18.03
CA GLU A 71 -6.17 -15.92 -18.60
C GLU A 71 -5.66 -14.81 -19.53
N PHE A 72 -4.55 -14.21 -19.18
CA PHE A 72 -3.95 -13.12 -19.97
C PHE A 72 -2.76 -13.56 -20.83
N ASN A 73 -2.50 -14.85 -20.95
CA ASN A 73 -1.35 -15.39 -21.68
C ASN A 73 -0.05 -14.66 -21.30
N MET A 74 0.19 -14.57 -19.99
CA MET A 74 1.38 -13.95 -19.40
C MET A 74 2.32 -15.03 -18.86
N LYS A 75 3.61 -14.77 -18.88
CA LYS A 75 4.58 -15.62 -18.17
C LYS A 75 4.54 -15.29 -16.68
N LEU A 76 4.32 -16.31 -15.85
CA LEU A 76 4.41 -16.15 -14.39
C LEU A 76 5.89 -16.09 -13.97
N VAL A 77 6.19 -15.07 -13.15
CA VAL A 77 7.48 -14.94 -12.45
C VAL A 77 7.19 -14.73 -10.98
N GLU A 78 7.58 -15.69 -10.16
CA GLU A 78 7.41 -15.63 -8.71
C GLU A 78 8.74 -15.36 -8.02
N TYR A 79 8.71 -14.48 -7.03
CA TYR A 79 9.83 -14.21 -6.15
C TYR A 79 9.41 -14.39 -4.69
N SER A 80 9.85 -15.49 -4.09
CA SER A 80 9.45 -15.88 -2.73
C SER A 80 10.36 -15.33 -1.62
N GLN A 81 11.55 -14.83 -1.98
CA GLN A 81 12.48 -14.31 -0.98
C GLN A 81 12.15 -12.88 -0.60
N ARG A 82 12.05 -12.60 0.69
CA ARG A 82 11.93 -11.24 1.20
C ARG A 82 13.31 -10.67 1.54
N PRO A 83 13.69 -9.53 0.98
CA PRO A 83 14.96 -8.88 1.35
C PRO A 83 14.98 -8.44 2.81
N VAL A 84 13.80 -8.20 3.41
CA VAL A 84 13.64 -7.92 4.84
C VAL A 84 12.75 -9.00 5.45
N PRO A 85 13.20 -9.69 6.51
CA PRO A 85 12.39 -10.69 7.21
C PRO A 85 11.08 -10.09 7.72
N LEU A 86 10.01 -10.86 7.64
CA LEU A 86 8.70 -10.51 8.17
C LEU A 86 8.26 -11.55 9.20
N GLU A 87 8.17 -11.12 10.45
CA GLU A 87 7.56 -11.90 11.53
C GLU A 87 6.11 -11.49 11.72
N ARG A 88 5.22 -12.47 11.82
CA ARG A 88 3.77 -12.23 12.01
C ARG A 88 3.38 -12.66 13.41
N HIS A 89 2.75 -11.74 14.15
CA HIS A 89 2.25 -12.00 15.49
C HIS A 89 0.76 -11.70 15.57
N LEU A 90 -0.02 -12.64 16.09
CA LEU A 90 -1.42 -12.44 16.40
C LEU A 90 -1.55 -12.20 17.91
N VAL A 91 -2.08 -11.04 18.30
CA VAL A 91 -2.25 -10.67 19.70
C VAL A 91 -3.75 -10.55 20.02
N TYR A 92 -4.26 -11.46 20.86
CA TYR A 92 -5.62 -11.40 21.35
C TYR A 92 -5.74 -10.37 22.49
N ILE A 93 -6.69 -9.45 22.40
CA ILE A 93 -6.85 -8.34 23.34
C ILE A 93 -8.33 -8.24 23.74
N ARG A 94 -8.59 -8.25 25.06
CA ARG A 94 -9.96 -8.24 25.61
C ARG A 94 -10.59 -6.84 25.70
N SER A 95 -9.81 -5.76 25.75
CA SER A 95 -10.33 -4.42 25.92
C SER A 95 -9.59 -3.36 25.12
N GLU A 96 -10.26 -2.28 24.75
CA GLU A 96 -9.66 -1.14 24.03
C GLU A 96 -8.52 -0.46 24.82
N SER A 97 -8.66 -0.39 26.15
CA SER A 97 -7.60 0.16 27.00
C SER A 97 -6.34 -0.68 26.95
N SER A 98 -6.47 -1.98 27.03
CA SER A 98 -5.34 -2.94 26.89
C SER A 98 -4.70 -2.83 25.51
N LYS A 99 -5.51 -2.63 24.46
CA LYS A 99 -5.03 -2.43 23.09
C LYS A 99 -4.10 -1.22 22.97
N HIS A 100 -4.51 -0.08 23.52
CA HIS A 100 -3.70 1.13 23.51
C HIS A 100 -2.38 0.97 24.27
N HIS A 101 -2.40 0.27 25.42
CA HIS A 101 -1.18 -0.03 26.19
C HIS A 101 -0.22 -0.94 25.42
N ILE A 102 -0.73 -1.97 24.75
CA ILE A 102 0.10 -2.86 23.93
C ILE A 102 0.73 -2.09 22.76
N MET A 103 -0.05 -1.25 22.07
CA MET A 103 0.49 -0.39 21.00
C MET A 103 1.62 0.50 21.51
N GLN A 104 1.44 1.14 22.67
CA GLN A 104 2.49 1.94 23.30
C GLN A 104 3.74 1.13 23.64
N LYS A 105 3.56 -0.05 24.24
CA LYS A 105 4.66 -0.94 24.63
C LYS A 105 5.47 -1.38 23.41
N LEU A 106 4.79 -1.82 22.36
CA LEU A 106 5.42 -2.24 21.10
C LEU A 106 6.16 -1.07 20.44
N ALA A 107 5.51 0.08 20.29
CA ALA A 107 6.13 1.27 19.70
C ALA A 107 7.40 1.72 20.44
N LYS A 108 7.39 1.70 21.78
CA LYS A 108 8.57 2.02 22.58
C LYS A 108 9.67 0.95 22.45
N LYS A 109 9.30 -0.33 22.41
CA LYS A 109 10.24 -1.43 22.21
C LYS A 109 10.95 -1.27 20.87
N GLU A 110 10.20 -1.09 19.79
CA GLU A 110 10.77 -0.95 18.45
C GLU A 110 11.68 0.28 18.35
N PHE A 111 11.25 1.43 18.86
CA PHE A 111 12.06 2.66 18.83
C PHE A 111 13.35 2.55 19.63
N ASN A 112 13.38 1.75 20.69
CA ASN A 112 14.58 1.50 21.49
C ASN A 112 15.49 0.43 20.85
N THR A 113 14.98 -0.36 19.93
CA THR A 113 15.78 -1.37 19.21
C THR A 113 16.54 -0.68 18.07
N LYS A 114 17.83 -0.96 17.97
CA LYS A 114 18.67 -0.46 16.87
C LYS A 114 19.02 -1.60 15.93
N SER A 115 18.94 -1.33 14.64
CA SER A 115 19.49 -2.24 13.62
C SER A 115 21.01 -2.31 13.69
N LYS A 116 21.61 -3.28 13.02
CA LYS A 116 23.08 -3.38 12.88
C LYS A 116 23.71 -2.11 12.27
N LYS A 117 22.96 -1.35 11.49
CA LYS A 117 23.37 -0.06 10.88
C LYS A 117 23.07 1.15 11.77
N GLY A 118 22.57 0.95 13.01
CA GLY A 118 22.29 2.03 13.97
C GLY A 118 20.92 2.71 13.81
N TYR A 119 20.10 2.34 12.83
CA TYR A 119 18.74 2.87 12.65
C TYR A 119 17.81 2.38 13.76
N ARG A 120 16.98 3.26 14.28
CA ARG A 120 15.93 2.93 15.24
C ARG A 120 14.73 2.36 14.53
N GLY A 121 14.03 1.42 15.17
CA GLY A 121 12.77 0.90 14.63
C GLY A 121 11.67 1.96 14.64
N GLN A 122 10.82 1.91 13.65
CA GLN A 122 9.65 2.79 13.51
C GLN A 122 8.38 1.93 13.42
N THR A 123 7.22 2.51 13.73
CA THR A 123 5.96 1.79 13.81
C THR A 123 4.91 2.46 12.93
N ILE A 124 4.20 1.67 12.13
CA ILE A 124 3.00 2.10 11.43
C ILE A 124 1.81 1.38 12.05
N ILE A 125 0.78 2.13 12.44
CA ILE A 125 -0.46 1.60 13.02
C ILE A 125 -1.59 1.86 12.04
N PHE A 126 -2.16 0.81 11.47
CA PHE A 126 -3.33 0.91 10.60
C PHE A 126 -4.63 0.90 11.41
N THR A 127 -5.57 1.75 11.03
CA THR A 127 -6.91 1.82 11.62
C THR A 127 -7.96 2.11 10.55
N ASN A 128 -9.20 1.81 10.83
CA ASN A 128 -10.31 1.89 9.87
C ASN A 128 -11.00 3.26 9.78
N SER A 129 -10.57 4.28 10.53
CA SER A 129 -11.18 5.60 10.44
C SER A 129 -10.22 6.74 10.75
N ARG A 130 -10.43 7.90 10.07
CA ARG A 130 -9.67 9.14 10.30
C ARG A 130 -9.73 9.60 11.76
N ARG A 131 -10.90 9.47 12.41
CA ARG A 131 -11.08 9.84 13.82
C ARG A 131 -10.21 8.97 14.75
N LYS A 132 -10.11 7.67 14.47
CA LYS A 132 -9.26 6.77 15.26
C LYS A 132 -7.77 7.06 15.08
N THR A 133 -7.32 7.53 13.90
CA THR A 133 -5.91 7.91 13.71
C THR A 133 -5.52 9.01 14.71
N HIS A 134 -6.33 10.05 14.82
CA HIS A 134 -6.07 11.12 15.79
C HIS A 134 -6.15 10.65 17.23
N LYS A 135 -7.18 9.85 17.59
CA LYS A 135 -7.36 9.35 18.97
C LYS A 135 -6.15 8.55 19.43
N ILE A 136 -5.66 7.65 18.59
CA ILE A 136 -4.50 6.80 18.91
C ILE A 136 -3.21 7.63 18.93
N ALA A 137 -3.00 8.52 17.96
CA ALA A 137 -1.81 9.38 17.93
C ALA A 137 -1.73 10.27 19.17
N ASN A 138 -2.82 10.92 19.56
CA ASN A 138 -2.89 11.75 20.78
C ASN A 138 -2.64 10.93 22.05
N PHE A 139 -3.20 9.72 22.14
CA PHE A 139 -2.91 8.82 23.26
C PHE A 139 -1.42 8.52 23.36
N LEU A 140 -0.77 8.19 22.24
CA LEU A 140 0.67 7.89 22.20
C LEU A 140 1.52 9.12 22.57
N GLN A 141 1.16 10.30 22.06
CA GLN A 141 1.82 11.57 22.40
C GLN A 141 1.75 11.87 23.90
N ASN A 142 0.58 11.68 24.52
CA ASN A 142 0.40 11.83 25.98
C ASN A 142 1.24 10.84 26.78
N LYS A 143 1.69 9.74 26.16
CA LYS A 143 2.59 8.74 26.74
C LYS A 143 4.07 8.94 26.32
N LYS A 144 4.41 10.14 25.85
CA LYS A 144 5.77 10.52 25.42
C LYS A 144 6.31 9.66 24.26
N VAL A 145 5.44 9.29 23.33
CA VAL A 145 5.80 8.64 22.06
C VAL A 145 5.58 9.63 20.94
N ASN A 146 6.58 9.89 20.11
CA ASN A 146 6.47 10.81 18.97
C ASN A 146 5.62 10.16 17.88
N ALA A 147 4.33 10.43 17.92
CA ALA A 147 3.34 9.86 17.00
C ALA A 147 2.65 10.94 16.18
N ALA A 148 2.26 10.62 14.95
CA ALA A 148 1.45 11.50 14.12
C ALA A 148 0.28 10.72 13.49
N ALA A 149 -0.87 11.41 13.32
CA ALA A 149 -2.00 10.90 12.55
C ALA A 149 -1.79 11.24 11.07
N TYR A 150 -1.98 10.25 10.19
CA TYR A 150 -1.86 10.39 8.75
C TYR A 150 -3.10 9.83 8.04
N HIS A 151 -3.74 10.60 7.16
CA HIS A 151 -4.91 10.15 6.41
C HIS A 151 -5.19 11.08 5.21
N ALA A 152 -6.01 10.63 4.27
CA ALA A 152 -6.33 11.35 3.04
C ALA A 152 -6.92 12.75 3.25
N GLY A 153 -7.56 13.02 4.39
CA GLY A 153 -8.13 14.34 4.72
C GLY A 153 -7.13 15.39 5.22
N LEU A 154 -5.84 15.06 5.34
CA LEU A 154 -4.81 16.06 5.65
C LEU A 154 -4.44 16.85 4.40
N SER A 155 -4.05 18.13 4.58
CA SER A 155 -3.49 18.93 3.50
C SER A 155 -2.17 18.32 3.00
N TYR A 156 -1.84 18.58 1.74
CA TYR A 156 -0.59 18.11 1.11
C TYR A 156 0.63 18.47 1.96
N TYR A 157 0.74 19.71 2.38
CA TYR A 157 1.83 20.19 3.23
C TYR A 157 1.99 19.40 4.54
N LYS A 158 0.87 19.09 5.21
CA LYS A 158 0.90 18.30 6.45
C LYS A 158 1.35 16.86 6.19
N LYS A 159 0.91 16.25 5.10
CA LYS A 159 1.33 14.91 4.71
C LYS A 159 2.83 14.86 4.46
N GLU A 160 3.32 15.74 3.58
CA GLU A 160 4.74 15.84 3.25
C GLU A 160 5.63 16.07 4.48
N LYS A 161 5.18 16.93 5.41
CA LYS A 161 5.91 17.16 6.67
C LYS A 161 5.99 15.91 7.53
N ILE A 162 4.87 15.17 7.69
CA ILE A 162 4.83 13.92 8.47
C ILE A 162 5.74 12.87 7.83
N GLU A 163 5.69 12.73 6.52
CA GLU A 163 6.53 11.79 5.77
C GLU A 163 8.01 12.10 5.96
N LYS A 164 8.44 13.35 5.75
CA LYS A 164 9.82 13.80 5.97
C LYS A 164 10.29 13.62 7.43
N ASP A 165 9.41 13.91 8.40
CA ASP A 165 9.75 13.76 9.82
C ASP A 165 9.80 12.29 10.24
N PHE A 166 8.99 11.41 9.61
CA PHE A 166 9.05 9.98 9.81
C PHE A 166 10.32 9.40 9.17
N ASP A 167 10.62 9.73 7.93
CA ASP A 167 11.84 9.30 7.23
C ASP A 167 13.12 9.66 8.01
N ARG A 168 13.15 10.85 8.60
CA ARG A 168 14.27 11.33 9.42
C ARG A 168 14.29 10.77 10.86
N GLY A 169 13.34 9.92 11.22
CA GLY A 169 13.24 9.34 12.57
C GLY A 169 12.78 10.31 13.66
N LYS A 170 12.32 11.52 13.32
CA LYS A 170 11.76 12.49 14.28
C LYS A 170 10.40 12.02 14.81
N ILE A 171 9.60 11.40 13.96
CA ILE A 171 8.36 10.71 14.31
C ILE A 171 8.67 9.22 14.37
N SER A 172 8.35 8.58 15.48
CA SER A 172 8.58 7.14 15.68
C SER A 172 7.36 6.29 15.33
N VAL A 173 6.17 6.89 15.33
CA VAL A 173 4.91 6.20 15.04
C VAL A 173 4.05 7.03 14.10
N VAL A 174 3.60 6.41 13.02
CA VAL A 174 2.53 6.95 12.17
C VAL A 174 1.28 6.12 12.35
N VAL A 175 0.16 6.78 12.69
CA VAL A 175 -1.16 6.15 12.78
C VAL A 175 -1.97 6.53 11.56
N THR A 176 -2.33 5.56 10.74
CA THR A 176 -2.90 5.80 9.41
C THR A 176 -4.15 4.97 9.12
N THR A 177 -4.86 5.35 8.08
CA THR A 177 -5.82 4.47 7.37
C THR A 177 -5.12 3.85 6.16
N ALA A 178 -5.82 3.10 5.32
CA ALA A 178 -5.28 2.54 4.08
C ALA A 178 -4.61 3.58 3.12
N ALA A 179 -4.82 4.87 3.38
CA ALA A 179 -4.24 5.97 2.58
C ALA A 179 -2.70 6.06 2.58
N LEU A 180 -2.00 5.31 3.43
CA LEU A 180 -0.52 5.22 3.39
C LEU A 180 -0.06 4.01 2.57
N ALA A 181 -0.97 3.13 2.21
CA ALA A 181 -0.69 1.94 1.42
C ALA A 181 -0.91 2.16 -0.10
N ALA A 182 -1.40 3.33 -0.47
CA ALA A 182 -1.56 3.83 -1.82
C ALA A 182 -0.52 4.93 -2.05
#